data_c2002ece1963e02f60c1f9dee2e11a18
#
_entry.id   c2002ece1963e02f60c1f9dee2e11a18
#
_cell.length_a   1.000
_cell.length_b   1.000
_cell.length_c   1.000
_cell.angle_alpha   90.00
_cell.angle_beta   90.00
_cell.angle_gamma   90.00
#
_symmetry.space_group_name_H-M   'P 1'
#
loop_
_entity.id
_entity.type
_entity.pdbx_description
1 polymer ?
#
loop_
_entity_poly.entity_id
_entity_poly.type
_entity_poly.pdbx_seq_one_letter_code
_entity_poly.pdbx_strand_id
1 'polypeptide(L)'
;MKQHRIDLLHGNIVTVLTRLAVPIMATALVQTAYNLTDMAWIGVVGSDAVAAVGAAGMYTWLSTGVVMLAKMGGQVMVAQSIGQRKKERAIAFGRGAMQMTLILSILYGLVTVTFAAPLIGFFHLNSAEIAKEAQIYLRIACGLIIFPFFGQTITGLYTAAGNSRTPFIANCLGLLLNLIFDPVLILGVGPFPALGVAGAAIATVSAQAVVVLALVVAAVRGKDPILFQQLVIWKKIPGAYFGRMIRIGIPAAIQELVYCGISMVLTRFVTSWGDAAVAVQRVGGQIESLSWMTAQGFGTAINAFTGQNYGAGNFDRVKKGYHQAALIMLGWGLFTTALLIIGAAPIFSIFIHEPDVIAEGASYLRIIGVCEMFMCIELMTVGAMSGLGKTMEASVITVVLTAMRIPLAVILGNTALGLNGVWWALSISSISKGIVFFIYYMRLLNRYTRRRE
;
A
#
# COMPACT_ATOMS: atom_id res chain seq x y z
N MET A 1 27.58 12.15 -0.59
CA MET A 1 26.53 11.43 -1.38
C MET A 1 25.90 12.44 -2.33
N LYS A 2 26.00 12.24 -3.66
CA LYS A 2 25.32 13.09 -4.65
C LYS A 2 23.80 13.03 -4.39
N GLN A 3 23.11 14.17 -4.42
CA GLN A 3 21.67 14.26 -4.29
C GLN A 3 21.02 13.36 -5.35
N HIS A 4 20.35 12.27 -4.93
CA HIS A 4 19.62 11.38 -5.82
C HIS A 4 18.21 11.90 -6.18
N ARG A 5 18.06 13.23 -6.14
CA ARG A 5 16.79 13.88 -6.47
C ARG A 5 16.63 13.95 -7.97
N ILE A 6 15.52 13.40 -8.48
CA ILE A 6 15.14 13.43 -9.88
C ILE A 6 14.37 14.73 -10.12
N ASP A 7 14.75 15.47 -11.18
CA ASP A 7 13.99 16.63 -11.62
C ASP A 7 12.72 16.15 -12.36
N LEU A 8 11.56 16.34 -11.73
CA LEU A 8 10.28 15.92 -12.30
C LEU A 8 9.69 16.94 -13.27
N LEU A 9 10.22 18.17 -13.29
CA LEU A 9 9.72 19.27 -14.10
C LEU A 9 10.34 19.31 -15.50
N HIS A 10 11.56 18.74 -15.66
CA HIS A 10 12.31 18.80 -16.91
C HIS A 10 12.74 17.42 -17.39
N GLY A 11 13.25 17.34 -18.60
CA GLY A 11 13.77 16.10 -19.20
C GLY A 11 12.71 15.19 -19.83
N ASN A 12 13.17 14.03 -20.32
CA ASN A 12 12.30 13.02 -20.93
C ASN A 12 11.38 12.38 -19.88
N ILE A 13 10.08 12.40 -20.15
CA ILE A 13 9.05 11.99 -19.20
C ILE A 13 9.15 10.50 -18.84
N VAL A 14 9.35 9.63 -19.84
CA VAL A 14 9.47 8.17 -19.62
C VAL A 14 10.65 7.88 -18.71
N THR A 15 11.81 8.48 -18.99
CA THR A 15 13.02 8.31 -18.18
C THR A 15 12.83 8.81 -16.76
N VAL A 16 12.16 9.95 -16.59
CA VAL A 16 11.87 10.53 -15.26
C VAL A 16 10.92 9.64 -14.48
N LEU A 17 9.82 9.19 -15.10
CA LEU A 17 8.83 8.31 -14.46
C LEU A 17 9.43 6.95 -14.10
N THR A 18 10.16 6.31 -15.00
CA THR A 18 10.75 5.00 -14.71
C THR A 18 11.83 5.07 -13.65
N ARG A 19 12.70 6.07 -13.67
CA ARG A 19 13.72 6.27 -12.62
C ARG A 19 13.09 6.51 -11.23
N LEU A 20 11.95 7.17 -11.18
CA LEU A 20 11.22 7.37 -9.93
C LEU A 20 10.44 6.12 -9.52
N ALA A 21 9.76 5.45 -10.47
CA ALA A 21 8.87 4.33 -10.21
C ALA A 21 9.62 3.04 -9.84
N VAL A 22 10.71 2.71 -10.54
CA VAL A 22 11.42 1.44 -10.34
C VAL A 22 11.86 1.22 -8.88
N PRO A 23 12.48 2.17 -8.17
CA PRO A 23 12.80 1.96 -6.75
C PRO A 23 11.55 1.83 -5.86
N ILE A 24 10.42 2.52 -6.20
CA ILE A 24 9.17 2.41 -5.43
C ILE A 24 8.55 1.02 -5.63
N MET A 25 8.51 0.54 -6.88
CA MET A 25 8.05 -0.81 -7.21
C MET A 25 8.91 -1.87 -6.52
N ALA A 26 10.23 -1.69 -6.56
CA ALA A 26 11.16 -2.56 -5.85
C ALA A 26 10.96 -2.53 -4.33
N THR A 27 10.62 -1.38 -3.75
CA THR A 27 10.24 -1.28 -2.32
C THR A 27 9.02 -2.11 -2.00
N ALA A 28 8.01 -2.11 -2.88
CA ALA A 28 6.81 -2.92 -2.71
C ALA A 28 7.12 -4.43 -2.75
N LEU A 29 8.00 -4.86 -3.66
CA LEU A 29 8.48 -6.26 -3.70
C LEU A 29 9.27 -6.65 -2.46
N VAL A 30 10.15 -5.76 -1.97
CA VAL A 30 10.87 -5.94 -0.70
C VAL A 30 9.90 -6.09 0.47
N GLN A 31 8.84 -5.30 0.50
CA GLN A 31 7.80 -5.40 1.54
C GLN A 31 7.06 -6.75 1.49
N THR A 32 6.78 -7.25 0.27
CA THR A 32 6.17 -8.59 0.12
C THR A 32 7.11 -9.68 0.59
N ALA A 33 8.40 -9.62 0.22
CA ALA A 33 9.39 -10.57 0.68
C ALA A 33 9.51 -10.57 2.22
N TYR A 34 9.47 -9.39 2.84
CA TYR A 34 9.45 -9.20 4.29
C TYR A 34 8.26 -9.96 4.92
N ASN A 35 7.05 -9.70 4.45
CA ASN A 35 5.84 -10.34 4.99
C ASN A 35 5.86 -11.86 4.82
N LEU A 36 6.36 -12.36 3.68
CA LEU A 36 6.47 -13.80 3.43
C LEU A 36 7.50 -14.47 4.35
N THR A 37 8.63 -13.81 4.58
CA THR A 37 9.69 -14.32 5.47
C THR A 37 9.21 -14.38 6.93
N ASP A 38 8.57 -13.32 7.40
CA ASP A 38 7.98 -13.27 8.74
C ASP A 38 6.96 -14.40 8.96
N MET A 39 6.05 -14.60 8.00
CA MET A 39 5.09 -15.71 8.02
C MET A 39 5.76 -17.08 8.00
N ALA A 40 6.84 -17.25 7.26
CA ALA A 40 7.57 -18.53 7.21
C ALA A 40 8.19 -18.87 8.56
N TRP A 41 8.84 -17.93 9.22
CA TRP A 41 9.42 -18.14 10.56
C TRP A 41 8.38 -18.39 11.64
N ILE A 42 7.24 -17.68 11.61
CA ILE A 42 6.13 -17.92 12.53
C ILE A 42 5.50 -19.30 12.28
N GLY A 43 5.44 -19.74 11.02
CA GLY A 43 4.97 -21.06 10.63
C GLY A 43 5.79 -22.22 11.24
N VAL A 44 7.09 -22.01 11.45
CA VAL A 44 7.97 -22.98 12.15
C VAL A 44 7.58 -23.14 13.62
N VAL A 45 7.07 -22.10 14.27
CA VAL A 45 6.61 -22.17 15.68
C VAL A 45 5.36 -23.00 15.82
N GLY A 46 4.42 -22.90 14.85
CA GLY A 46 3.20 -23.69 14.83
C GLY A 46 1.98 -22.96 14.30
N SER A 47 0.92 -23.72 14.04
CA SER A 47 -0.36 -23.17 13.55
C SER A 47 -1.01 -22.17 14.50
N ASP A 48 -0.85 -22.37 15.80
CA ASP A 48 -1.41 -21.49 16.84
C ASP A 48 -0.75 -20.12 16.80
N ALA A 49 0.58 -20.08 16.63
CA ALA A 49 1.32 -18.82 16.47
C ALA A 49 0.90 -18.07 15.18
N VAL A 50 0.70 -18.80 14.07
CA VAL A 50 0.19 -18.23 12.83
C VAL A 50 -1.21 -17.65 13.01
N ALA A 51 -2.10 -18.33 13.73
CA ALA A 51 -3.44 -17.85 14.04
C ALA A 51 -3.42 -16.59 14.92
N ALA A 52 -2.55 -16.57 15.94
CA ALA A 52 -2.38 -15.41 16.82
C ALA A 52 -1.89 -14.16 16.05
N VAL A 53 -0.82 -14.34 15.27
CA VAL A 53 -0.25 -13.25 14.42
C VAL A 53 -1.23 -12.82 13.34
N GLY A 54 -1.97 -13.76 12.75
CA GLY A 54 -2.98 -13.47 11.75
C GLY A 54 -4.10 -12.60 12.28
N ALA A 55 -4.65 -12.91 13.47
CA ALA A 55 -5.70 -12.13 14.11
C ALA A 55 -5.22 -10.71 14.48
N ALA A 56 -4.05 -10.60 15.11
CA ALA A 56 -3.45 -9.31 15.47
C ALA A 56 -3.03 -8.50 14.22
N GLY A 57 -2.56 -9.18 13.17
CA GLY A 57 -2.16 -8.60 11.89
C GLY A 57 -3.27 -7.84 11.18
N MET A 58 -4.54 -8.20 11.40
CA MET A 58 -5.68 -7.45 10.86
C MET A 58 -5.70 -5.99 11.34
N TYR A 59 -5.32 -5.76 12.60
CA TYR A 59 -5.23 -4.40 13.13
C TYR A 59 -4.01 -3.64 12.62
N THR A 60 -2.88 -4.32 12.38
CA THR A 60 -1.73 -3.69 11.70
C THR A 60 -2.06 -3.33 10.26
N TRP A 61 -2.84 -4.16 9.56
CA TRP A 61 -3.33 -3.80 8.23
C TRP A 61 -4.31 -2.61 8.27
N LEU A 62 -5.27 -2.61 9.20
CA LEU A 62 -6.19 -1.49 9.39
C LEU A 62 -5.46 -0.16 9.64
N SER A 63 -4.32 -0.20 10.35
CA SER A 63 -3.49 0.97 10.62
C SER A 63 -2.94 1.65 9.35
N THR A 64 -2.79 0.91 8.25
CA THR A 64 -2.34 1.47 6.97
C THR A 64 -3.33 2.49 6.42
N GLY A 65 -4.63 2.28 6.60
CA GLY A 65 -5.67 3.26 6.28
C GLY A 65 -5.54 4.53 7.13
N VAL A 66 -5.22 4.39 8.42
CA VAL A 66 -5.07 5.54 9.32
C VAL A 66 -3.86 6.40 8.94
N VAL A 67 -2.70 5.80 8.70
CA VAL A 67 -1.50 6.57 8.31
C VAL A 67 -1.64 7.21 6.93
N MET A 68 -2.48 6.65 6.05
CA MET A 68 -2.71 7.20 4.71
C MET A 68 -3.22 8.65 4.77
N LEU A 69 -3.94 9.02 5.84
CA LEU A 69 -4.41 10.38 6.07
C LEU A 69 -3.23 11.38 6.10
N ALA A 70 -2.21 11.12 6.89
CA ALA A 70 -1.03 11.98 7.00
C ALA A 70 -0.10 11.86 5.78
N LYS A 71 0.15 10.62 5.33
CA LYS A 71 1.03 10.31 4.21
C LYS A 71 0.52 10.97 2.91
N MET A 72 -0.72 10.70 2.51
CA MET A 72 -1.27 11.19 1.25
C MET A 72 -1.44 12.72 1.29
N GLY A 73 -1.99 13.26 2.39
CA GLY A 73 -2.14 14.70 2.57
C GLY A 73 -0.80 15.43 2.50
N GLY A 74 0.23 14.91 3.17
CA GLY A 74 1.58 15.46 3.16
C GLY A 74 2.26 15.34 1.78
N GLN A 75 2.27 14.15 1.20
CA GLN A 75 2.91 13.87 -0.08
C GLN A 75 2.39 14.77 -1.20
N VAL A 76 1.08 14.88 -1.37
CA VAL A 76 0.45 15.69 -2.42
C VAL A 76 0.75 17.17 -2.23
N MET A 77 0.55 17.70 -1.01
CA MET A 77 0.74 19.12 -0.74
C MET A 77 2.21 19.55 -0.82
N VAL A 78 3.13 18.67 -0.41
CA VAL A 78 4.57 18.90 -0.56
C VAL A 78 4.97 18.88 -2.03
N ALA A 79 4.52 17.90 -2.82
CA ALA A 79 4.82 17.81 -4.24
C ALA A 79 4.34 19.06 -5.00
N GLN A 80 3.10 19.50 -4.78
CA GLN A 80 2.55 20.70 -5.39
C GLN A 80 3.32 21.98 -4.96
N SER A 81 3.70 22.06 -3.68
CA SER A 81 4.46 23.23 -3.17
C SER A 81 5.87 23.30 -3.74
N ILE A 82 6.52 22.16 -3.96
CA ILE A 82 7.82 22.08 -4.63
C ILE A 82 7.67 22.53 -6.09
N GLY A 83 6.63 22.07 -6.80
CA GLY A 83 6.33 22.53 -8.15
C GLY A 83 6.10 24.02 -8.26
N GLN A 84 5.42 24.63 -7.28
CA GLN A 84 5.23 26.08 -7.15
C GLN A 84 6.52 26.84 -6.78
N ARG A 85 7.65 26.17 -6.54
CA ARG A 85 8.90 26.74 -6.03
C ARG A 85 8.76 27.43 -4.66
N LYS A 86 7.73 27.09 -3.88
CA LYS A 86 7.44 27.65 -2.54
C LYS A 86 8.03 26.74 -1.46
N LYS A 87 9.34 26.83 -1.22
CA LYS A 87 10.07 25.98 -0.26
C LYS A 87 9.48 26.02 1.14
N GLU A 88 9.21 27.23 1.68
CA GLU A 88 8.63 27.41 3.02
C GLU A 88 7.31 26.66 3.17
N ARG A 89 6.49 26.68 2.12
CA ARG A 89 5.21 25.98 2.09
C ARG A 89 5.39 24.45 2.06
N ALA A 90 6.34 23.96 1.28
CA ALA A 90 6.68 22.54 1.25
C ALA A 90 7.17 22.04 2.62
N ILE A 91 8.00 22.86 3.30
CA ILE A 91 8.48 22.55 4.65
C ILE A 91 7.33 22.52 5.64
N ALA A 92 6.42 23.52 5.60
CA ALA A 92 5.28 23.58 6.51
C ALA A 92 4.33 22.38 6.35
N PHE A 93 3.99 21.99 5.11
CA PHE A 93 3.16 20.79 4.86
C PHE A 93 3.85 19.50 5.30
N GLY A 94 5.15 19.33 5.01
CA GLY A 94 5.88 18.15 5.44
C GLY A 94 5.95 18.03 6.96
N ARG A 95 6.21 19.15 7.66
CA ARG A 95 6.17 19.23 9.12
C ARG A 95 4.80 18.89 9.67
N GLY A 96 3.73 19.41 9.05
CA GLY A 96 2.37 19.09 9.43
C GLY A 96 2.02 17.62 9.25
N ALA A 97 2.49 17.00 8.17
CA ALA A 97 2.33 15.56 7.96
C ALA A 97 3.02 14.75 9.08
N MET A 98 4.23 15.15 9.49
CA MET A 98 4.95 14.51 10.60
C MET A 98 4.24 14.69 11.95
N GLN A 99 3.68 15.89 12.22
CA GLN A 99 2.88 16.15 13.42
C GLN A 99 1.59 15.32 13.43
N MET A 100 0.88 15.25 12.30
CA MET A 100 -0.31 14.39 12.18
C MET A 100 0.06 12.93 12.39
N THR A 101 1.16 12.45 11.81
CA THR A 101 1.66 11.09 12.00
C THR A 101 1.91 10.78 13.47
N LEU A 102 2.53 11.70 14.20
CA LEU A 102 2.76 11.55 15.65
C LEU A 102 1.44 11.41 16.41
N ILE A 103 0.49 12.30 16.16
CA ILE A 103 -0.82 12.28 16.83
C ILE A 103 -1.56 10.96 16.51
N LEU A 104 -1.63 10.59 15.23
CA LEU A 104 -2.32 9.38 14.79
C LEU A 104 -1.67 8.10 15.34
N SER A 105 -0.34 8.04 15.39
CA SER A 105 0.38 6.88 15.93
C SER A 105 0.16 6.73 17.44
N ILE A 106 0.17 7.81 18.19
CA ILE A 106 -0.11 7.80 19.63
C ILE A 106 -1.56 7.38 19.88
N LEU A 107 -2.52 7.98 19.19
CA LEU A 107 -3.94 7.65 19.35
C LEU A 107 -4.22 6.19 18.99
N TYR A 108 -3.72 5.73 17.85
CA TYR A 108 -3.91 4.35 17.41
C TYR A 108 -3.25 3.35 18.36
N GLY A 109 -2.00 3.62 18.74
CA GLY A 109 -1.26 2.78 19.69
C GLY A 109 -1.95 2.72 21.06
N LEU A 110 -2.40 3.86 21.60
CA LEU A 110 -3.11 3.92 22.87
C LEU A 110 -4.41 3.11 22.82
N VAL A 111 -5.23 3.27 21.78
CA VAL A 111 -6.48 2.52 21.62
C VAL A 111 -6.21 1.03 21.51
N THR A 112 -5.29 0.60 20.66
CA THR A 112 -5.03 -0.83 20.44
C THR A 112 -4.38 -1.51 21.64
N VAL A 113 -3.49 -0.83 22.37
CA VAL A 113 -2.88 -1.36 23.58
C VAL A 113 -3.89 -1.46 24.73
N THR A 114 -4.71 -0.42 24.94
CA THR A 114 -5.70 -0.38 26.02
C THR A 114 -6.82 -1.39 25.80
N PHE A 115 -7.31 -1.49 24.56
CA PHE A 115 -8.41 -2.37 24.17
C PHE A 115 -7.95 -3.68 23.53
N ALA A 116 -6.71 -4.12 23.76
CA ALA A 116 -6.18 -5.34 23.13
C ALA A 116 -7.03 -6.58 23.41
N ALA A 117 -7.53 -6.75 24.64
CA ALA A 117 -8.35 -7.90 25.01
C ALA A 117 -9.70 -7.94 24.25
N PRO A 118 -10.56 -6.89 24.26
CA PRO A 118 -11.79 -6.91 23.49
C PRO A 118 -11.57 -6.94 21.97
N LEU A 119 -10.50 -6.31 21.46
CA LEU A 119 -10.17 -6.35 20.04
C LEU A 119 -9.83 -7.76 19.56
N ILE A 120 -8.98 -8.48 20.28
CA ILE A 120 -8.67 -9.88 19.96
C ILE A 120 -9.86 -10.80 20.27
N GLY A 121 -10.63 -10.50 21.31
CA GLY A 121 -11.86 -11.24 21.66
C GLY A 121 -12.90 -11.26 20.52
N PHE A 122 -12.90 -10.25 19.65
CA PHE A 122 -13.77 -10.21 18.47
C PHE A 122 -13.58 -11.40 17.52
N PHE A 123 -12.37 -11.97 17.46
CA PHE A 123 -12.07 -13.09 16.54
C PHE A 123 -12.49 -14.46 17.12
N HIS A 124 -12.92 -14.55 18.37
CA HIS A 124 -13.37 -15.80 19.02
C HIS A 124 -12.37 -16.96 18.78
N LEU A 125 -11.07 -16.72 19.06
CA LEU A 125 -10.03 -17.72 18.91
C LEU A 125 -10.29 -18.94 19.81
N ASN A 126 -9.98 -20.12 19.29
CA ASN A 126 -10.33 -21.42 19.88
C ASN A 126 -9.66 -21.69 21.24
N SER A 127 -8.58 -20.99 21.59
CA SER A 127 -7.81 -21.17 22.82
C SER A 127 -7.54 -19.83 23.48
N ALA A 128 -7.63 -19.79 24.82
CA ALA A 128 -7.26 -18.64 25.62
C ALA A 128 -5.75 -18.31 25.52
N GLU A 129 -4.92 -19.32 25.26
CA GLU A 129 -3.48 -19.16 25.07
C GLU A 129 -3.17 -18.44 23.76
N ILE A 130 -3.79 -18.87 22.65
CA ILE A 130 -3.69 -18.20 21.34
C ILE A 130 -4.17 -16.74 21.44
N ALA A 131 -5.28 -16.51 22.15
CA ALA A 131 -5.79 -15.16 22.37
C ALA A 131 -4.80 -14.28 23.17
N LYS A 132 -4.11 -14.86 24.16
CA LYS A 132 -3.08 -14.15 24.94
C LYS A 132 -1.86 -13.80 24.09
N GLU A 133 -1.38 -14.72 23.27
CA GLU A 133 -0.28 -14.48 22.34
C GLU A 133 -0.64 -13.40 21.31
N ALA A 134 -1.84 -13.45 20.75
CA ALA A 134 -2.35 -12.42 19.85
C ALA A 134 -2.43 -11.03 20.51
N GLN A 135 -2.83 -10.95 21.78
CA GLN A 135 -2.82 -9.71 22.55
C GLN A 135 -1.40 -9.18 22.78
N ILE A 136 -0.44 -10.06 23.08
CA ILE A 136 0.97 -9.68 23.24
C ILE A 136 1.51 -9.11 21.93
N TYR A 137 1.30 -9.81 20.82
CA TYR A 137 1.69 -9.32 19.49
C TYR A 137 1.08 -7.95 19.19
N LEU A 138 -0.23 -7.82 19.40
CA LEU A 138 -0.96 -6.57 19.13
C LEU A 138 -0.42 -5.42 19.97
N ARG A 139 -0.16 -5.63 21.26
CA ARG A 139 0.38 -4.61 22.17
C ARG A 139 1.77 -4.15 21.75
N ILE A 140 2.63 -5.06 21.30
CA ILE A 140 3.99 -4.72 20.86
C ILE A 140 3.92 -4.03 19.47
N ALA A 141 3.31 -4.68 18.48
CA ALA A 141 3.29 -4.19 17.11
C ALA A 141 2.53 -2.85 16.98
N CYS A 142 1.35 -2.72 17.61
CA CYS A 142 0.57 -1.49 17.56
C CYS A 142 0.95 -0.49 18.65
N GLY A 143 1.50 -0.91 19.78
CA GLY A 143 2.06 0.01 20.79
C GLY A 143 3.25 0.79 20.26
N LEU A 144 4.04 0.18 19.40
CA LEU A 144 5.20 0.81 18.73
C LEU A 144 4.92 1.17 17.27
N ILE A 145 3.64 1.35 16.90
CA ILE A 145 3.20 1.70 15.54
C ILE A 145 3.79 3.03 15.02
N ILE A 146 4.35 3.81 15.90
CA ILE A 146 5.02 5.06 15.59
C ILE A 146 6.11 4.87 14.52
N PHE A 147 6.89 3.79 14.58
CA PHE A 147 7.94 3.54 13.61
C PHE A 147 7.41 3.29 12.20
N PRO A 148 6.50 2.32 11.93
CA PRO A 148 5.93 2.14 10.60
C PRO A 148 5.15 3.36 10.10
N PHE A 149 4.49 4.12 10.97
CA PHE A 149 3.79 5.35 10.57
C PHE A 149 4.76 6.41 10.09
N PHE A 150 5.82 6.70 10.85
CA PHE A 150 6.86 7.63 10.44
C PHE A 150 7.60 7.15 9.19
N GLY A 151 7.91 5.85 9.11
CA GLY A 151 8.55 5.26 7.93
C GLY A 151 7.75 5.50 6.65
N GLN A 152 6.44 5.26 6.68
CA GLN A 152 5.56 5.49 5.54
C GLN A 152 5.41 6.97 5.19
N THR A 153 5.25 7.85 6.20
CA THR A 153 5.10 9.29 5.97
C THR A 153 6.37 9.89 5.41
N ILE A 154 7.54 9.59 6.00
CA ILE A 154 8.84 10.09 5.52
C ILE A 154 9.11 9.58 4.09
N THR A 155 8.81 8.31 3.80
CA THR A 155 8.88 7.75 2.43
C THR A 155 8.03 8.56 1.45
N GLY A 156 6.80 8.93 1.83
CA GLY A 156 5.94 9.79 1.03
C GLY A 156 6.55 11.17 0.76
N LEU A 157 7.17 11.78 1.78
CA LEU A 157 7.85 13.08 1.65
C LEU A 157 9.09 13.01 0.74
N TYR A 158 9.88 11.95 0.85
CA TYR A 158 11.00 11.69 -0.07
C TYR A 158 10.52 11.55 -1.52
N THR A 159 9.45 10.77 -1.73
CA THR A 159 8.86 10.57 -3.06
C THR A 159 8.31 11.87 -3.63
N ALA A 160 7.63 12.68 -2.80
CA ALA A 160 7.15 14.02 -3.19
C ALA A 160 8.30 14.94 -3.63
N ALA A 161 9.49 14.79 -3.02
CA ALA A 161 10.69 15.52 -3.39
C ALA A 161 11.43 14.94 -4.63
N GLY A 162 10.95 13.84 -5.22
CA GLY A 162 11.58 13.18 -6.37
C GLY A 162 12.72 12.23 -6.00
N ASN A 163 12.79 11.77 -4.76
CA ASN A 163 13.80 10.81 -4.30
C ASN A 163 13.14 9.51 -3.83
N SER A 164 13.12 8.50 -4.69
CA SER A 164 12.63 7.15 -4.36
C SER A 164 13.73 6.17 -3.98
N ARG A 165 14.99 6.47 -4.33
CA ARG A 165 16.12 5.59 -4.08
C ARG A 165 16.47 5.48 -2.58
N THR A 166 16.39 6.59 -1.85
CA THR A 166 16.69 6.59 -0.41
C THR A 166 15.70 5.73 0.39
N PRO A 167 14.37 5.87 0.21
CA PRO A 167 13.42 4.95 0.82
C PRO A 167 13.63 3.48 0.44
N PHE A 168 13.95 3.20 -0.82
CA PHE A 168 14.24 1.85 -1.26
C PHE A 168 15.42 1.23 -0.48
N ILE A 169 16.55 1.94 -0.38
CA ILE A 169 17.72 1.45 0.35
C ILE A 169 17.42 1.25 1.84
N ALA A 170 16.66 2.18 2.45
CA ALA A 170 16.26 2.06 3.85
C ALA A 170 15.37 0.84 4.10
N ASN A 171 14.40 0.57 3.20
CA ASN A 171 13.53 -0.62 3.31
C ASN A 171 14.31 -1.93 3.06
N CYS A 172 15.27 -1.95 2.12
CA CYS A 172 16.15 -3.11 1.95
C CYS A 172 16.97 -3.40 3.21
N LEU A 173 17.49 -2.36 3.88
CA LEU A 173 18.19 -2.51 5.15
C LEU A 173 17.26 -3.08 6.23
N GLY A 174 16.02 -2.58 6.32
CA GLY A 174 15.01 -3.10 7.23
C GLY A 174 14.69 -4.58 6.98
N LEU A 175 14.52 -4.99 5.70
CA LEU A 175 14.31 -6.39 5.34
C LEU A 175 15.48 -7.28 5.76
N LEU A 176 16.71 -6.86 5.47
CA LEU A 176 17.89 -7.64 5.85
C LEU A 176 18.01 -7.84 7.36
N LEU A 177 17.69 -6.80 8.14
CA LEU A 177 17.70 -6.90 9.60
C LEU A 177 16.57 -7.76 10.13
N ASN A 178 15.36 -7.67 9.55
CA ASN A 178 14.26 -8.55 9.93
C ASN A 178 14.59 -10.02 9.65
N LEU A 179 15.17 -10.32 8.48
CA LEU A 179 15.61 -11.66 8.11
C LEU A 179 16.58 -12.28 9.14
N ILE A 180 17.38 -11.43 9.81
CA ILE A 180 18.30 -11.85 10.87
C ILE A 180 17.59 -11.91 12.22
N PHE A 181 16.77 -10.94 12.55
CA PHE A 181 16.12 -10.83 13.86
C PHE A 181 15.01 -11.85 14.06
N ASP A 182 14.27 -12.22 13.01
CA ASP A 182 13.21 -13.21 13.10
C ASP A 182 13.69 -14.54 13.68
N PRO A 183 14.66 -15.27 13.07
CA PRO A 183 15.11 -16.54 13.64
C PRO A 183 15.78 -16.38 15.01
N VAL A 184 16.44 -15.25 15.27
CA VAL A 184 17.10 -14.99 16.56
C VAL A 184 16.09 -14.80 17.68
N LEU A 185 15.03 -14.03 17.44
CA LEU A 185 14.05 -13.67 18.47
C LEU A 185 12.86 -14.62 18.53
N ILE A 186 12.46 -15.23 17.40
CA ILE A 186 11.34 -16.19 17.36
C ILE A 186 11.80 -17.53 17.91
N LEU A 187 12.90 -18.06 17.40
CA LEU A 187 13.38 -19.42 17.72
C LEU A 187 14.43 -19.47 18.84
N GLY A 188 14.98 -18.31 19.24
CA GLY A 188 15.99 -18.27 20.29
C GLY A 188 17.36 -18.76 19.81
N VAL A 189 17.81 -18.32 18.65
CA VAL A 189 19.13 -18.69 18.12
C VAL A 189 20.21 -17.85 18.82
N GLY A 190 21.23 -18.50 19.35
CA GLY A 190 22.37 -17.88 20.05
C GLY A 190 22.06 -17.60 21.54
N PRO A 191 22.45 -16.44 22.08
CA PRO A 191 22.28 -16.11 23.51
C PRO A 191 20.87 -15.62 23.89
N PHE A 192 19.95 -15.51 22.91
CA PHE A 192 18.61 -14.98 23.11
C PHE A 192 17.60 -16.11 23.42
N PRO A 193 16.65 -15.88 24.35
CA PRO A 193 15.58 -16.85 24.58
C PRO A 193 14.60 -16.87 23.40
N ALA A 194 13.97 -18.03 23.16
CA ALA A 194 12.90 -18.15 22.18
C ALA A 194 11.66 -17.36 22.69
N LEU A 195 11.31 -16.30 22.00
CA LEU A 195 10.18 -15.42 22.36
C LEU A 195 8.91 -15.72 21.54
N GLY A 196 8.98 -16.64 20.57
CA GLY A 196 7.84 -17.03 19.74
C GLY A 196 7.15 -15.83 19.07
N VAL A 197 5.85 -15.70 19.27
CA VAL A 197 5.00 -14.63 18.71
C VAL A 197 5.46 -13.22 19.15
N ALA A 198 5.87 -13.07 20.42
CA ALA A 198 6.43 -11.79 20.89
C ALA A 198 7.74 -11.43 20.18
N GLY A 199 8.58 -12.43 19.90
CA GLY A 199 9.82 -12.29 19.14
C GLY A 199 9.58 -11.74 17.75
N ALA A 200 8.59 -12.24 17.03
CA ALA A 200 8.18 -11.75 15.72
C ALA A 200 7.75 -10.27 15.76
N ALA A 201 6.93 -9.88 16.73
CA ALA A 201 6.53 -8.49 16.88
C ALA A 201 7.72 -7.56 17.16
N ILE A 202 8.65 -7.96 18.02
CA ILE A 202 9.85 -7.19 18.35
C ILE A 202 10.78 -7.08 17.14
N ALA A 203 11.00 -8.17 16.40
CA ALA A 203 11.83 -8.18 15.19
C ALA A 203 11.29 -7.21 14.14
N THR A 204 9.99 -7.31 13.85
CA THR A 204 9.28 -6.43 12.92
C THR A 204 9.42 -4.96 13.29
N VAL A 205 9.11 -4.60 14.54
CA VAL A 205 9.18 -3.21 15.01
C VAL A 205 10.61 -2.69 15.02
N SER A 206 11.59 -3.52 15.42
CA SER A 206 13.00 -3.15 15.42
C SER A 206 13.51 -2.87 14.00
N ALA A 207 13.13 -3.69 13.03
CA ALA A 207 13.45 -3.47 11.62
C ALA A 207 12.83 -2.15 11.11
N GLN A 208 11.57 -1.85 11.46
CA GLN A 208 10.92 -0.59 11.09
C GLN A 208 11.58 0.62 11.77
N ALA A 209 12.04 0.49 13.01
CA ALA A 209 12.77 1.55 13.70
C ALA A 209 14.10 1.87 12.98
N VAL A 210 14.79 0.85 12.49
CA VAL A 210 16.02 1.04 11.69
C VAL A 210 15.72 1.69 10.35
N VAL A 211 14.62 1.34 9.68
CA VAL A 211 14.17 2.04 8.45
C VAL A 211 13.98 3.54 8.72
N VAL A 212 13.27 3.90 9.78
CA VAL A 212 13.06 5.31 10.16
C VAL A 212 14.38 6.00 10.46
N LEU A 213 15.25 5.35 11.25
CA LEU A 213 16.58 5.90 11.57
C LEU A 213 17.40 6.13 10.29
N ALA A 214 17.42 5.17 9.37
CA ALA A 214 18.13 5.30 8.10
C ALA A 214 17.59 6.47 7.25
N LEU A 215 16.26 6.65 7.19
CA LEU A 215 15.63 7.77 6.50
C LEU A 215 15.97 9.12 7.13
N VAL A 216 15.92 9.20 8.46
CA VAL A 216 16.29 10.43 9.22
C VAL A 216 17.77 10.76 9.03
N VAL A 217 18.67 9.77 9.19
CA VAL A 217 20.10 9.96 8.98
C VAL A 217 20.39 10.40 7.54
N ALA A 218 19.70 9.84 6.56
CA ALA A 218 19.82 10.24 5.15
C ALA A 218 19.37 11.68 4.93
N ALA A 219 18.28 12.13 5.59
CA ALA A 219 17.80 13.51 5.52
C ALA A 219 18.81 14.50 6.15
N VAL A 220 19.36 14.14 7.31
CA VAL A 220 20.36 14.97 8.02
C VAL A 220 21.67 15.08 7.22
N ARG A 221 22.18 13.94 6.71
CA ARG A 221 23.44 13.90 5.96
C ARG A 221 23.31 14.38 4.51
N GLY A 222 22.12 14.27 3.93
CA GLY A 222 21.86 14.57 2.52
C GLY A 222 21.91 16.06 2.18
N LYS A 223 21.97 16.96 3.18
CA LYS A 223 21.99 18.43 3.01
C LYS A 223 20.79 18.97 2.17
N ASP A 224 19.69 18.21 2.05
CA ASP A 224 18.44 18.72 1.46
C ASP A 224 17.71 19.56 2.52
N PRO A 225 17.71 20.90 2.39
CA PRO A 225 17.15 21.78 3.43
C PRO A 225 15.63 21.61 3.58
N ILE A 226 14.95 21.13 2.54
CA ILE A 226 13.49 20.92 2.59
C ILE A 226 13.20 19.68 3.46
N LEU A 227 13.80 18.55 3.15
CA LEU A 227 13.58 17.30 3.87
C LEU A 227 14.03 17.41 5.33
N PHE A 228 15.21 17.98 5.59
CA PHE A 228 15.71 18.16 6.94
C PHE A 228 14.78 19.03 7.80
N GLN A 229 14.33 20.17 7.27
CA GLN A 229 13.45 21.08 8.02
C GLN A 229 12.04 20.52 8.23
N GLN A 230 11.58 19.59 7.41
CA GLN A 230 10.32 18.87 7.60
C GLN A 230 10.36 17.98 8.84
N LEU A 231 11.51 17.45 9.21
CA LEU A 231 11.70 16.62 10.41
C LEU A 231 11.66 17.41 11.73
N VAL A 232 11.73 18.75 11.68
CA VAL A 232 11.66 19.59 12.88
C VAL A 232 10.19 19.77 13.32
N ILE A 233 9.67 18.77 14.02
CA ILE A 233 8.25 18.66 14.43
C ILE A 233 7.82 19.73 15.44
N TRP A 234 8.74 20.27 16.22
CA TRP A 234 8.45 21.19 17.33
C TRP A 234 7.94 22.58 16.87
N LYS A 235 8.20 22.97 15.64
CA LYS A 235 7.75 24.26 15.12
C LYS A 235 6.29 24.23 14.75
N LYS A 236 5.49 25.15 15.30
CA LYS A 236 4.06 25.30 14.98
C LYS A 236 3.87 25.65 13.50
N ILE A 237 2.81 25.13 12.93
CA ILE A 237 2.34 25.48 11.59
C ILE A 237 0.91 26.02 11.68
N PRO A 238 0.49 26.89 10.72
CA PRO A 238 -0.88 27.39 10.70
C PRO A 238 -1.91 26.27 10.54
N GLY A 239 -3.02 26.35 11.28
CA GLY A 239 -4.08 25.33 11.26
C GLY A 239 -4.69 25.07 9.88
N ALA A 240 -4.70 26.08 9.01
CA ALA A 240 -5.17 25.95 7.63
C ALA A 240 -4.40 24.90 6.80
N TYR A 241 -3.15 24.61 7.15
CA TYR A 241 -2.36 23.57 6.50
C TYR A 241 -2.88 22.18 6.86
N PHE A 242 -3.24 21.94 8.11
CA PHE A 242 -3.86 20.69 8.55
C PHE A 242 -5.19 20.45 7.82
N GLY A 243 -6.06 21.45 7.75
CA GLY A 243 -7.35 21.33 7.05
C GLY A 243 -7.20 20.93 5.58
N ARG A 244 -6.18 21.47 4.89
CA ARG A 244 -5.90 21.06 3.49
C ARG A 244 -5.40 19.62 3.38
N MET A 245 -4.50 19.19 4.27
CA MET A 245 -4.00 17.82 4.29
C MET A 245 -5.11 16.82 4.63
N ILE A 246 -5.93 17.13 5.63
CA ILE A 246 -7.08 16.32 6.05
C ILE A 246 -8.06 16.16 4.88
N ARG A 247 -8.37 17.23 4.17
CA ARG A 247 -9.27 17.18 3.01
C ARG A 247 -8.78 16.26 1.89
N ILE A 248 -7.46 16.12 1.73
CA ILE A 248 -6.85 15.22 0.75
C ILE A 248 -6.71 13.81 1.32
N GLY A 249 -6.35 13.68 2.59
CA GLY A 249 -6.02 12.40 3.22
C GLY A 249 -7.25 11.59 3.64
N ILE A 250 -8.32 12.23 4.15
CA ILE A 250 -9.53 11.52 4.59
C ILE A 250 -10.15 10.65 3.49
N PRO A 251 -10.37 11.14 2.25
CA PRO A 251 -10.94 10.29 1.22
C PRO A 251 -10.08 9.05 0.94
N ALA A 252 -8.77 9.20 0.89
CA ALA A 252 -7.85 8.09 0.67
C ALA A 252 -7.85 7.09 1.85
N ALA A 253 -7.93 7.59 3.08
CA ALA A 253 -8.03 6.75 4.27
C ALA A 253 -9.34 5.95 4.29
N ILE A 254 -10.47 6.59 4.03
CA ILE A 254 -11.80 5.93 3.95
C ILE A 254 -11.79 4.89 2.82
N GLN A 255 -11.22 5.21 1.67
CA GLN A 255 -11.12 4.27 0.56
C GLN A 255 -10.40 2.98 0.97
N GLU A 256 -9.27 3.08 1.68
CA GLU A 256 -8.50 1.93 2.14
C GLU A 256 -9.29 1.10 3.17
N LEU A 257 -9.94 1.76 4.13
CA LEU A 257 -10.76 1.10 5.15
C LEU A 257 -11.95 0.36 4.53
N VAL A 258 -12.65 0.99 3.59
CA VAL A 258 -13.80 0.38 2.90
C VAL A 258 -13.36 -0.80 2.03
N TYR A 259 -12.23 -0.66 1.32
CA TYR A 259 -11.66 -1.76 0.54
C TYR A 259 -11.36 -2.98 1.42
N CYS A 260 -10.74 -2.75 2.58
CA CYS A 260 -10.47 -3.79 3.58
C CYS A 260 -11.76 -4.46 4.04
N GLY A 261 -12.78 -3.69 4.41
CA GLY A 261 -14.08 -4.21 4.85
C GLY A 261 -14.80 -5.03 3.77
N ILE A 262 -14.82 -4.57 2.53
CA ILE A 262 -15.42 -5.30 1.40
C ILE A 262 -14.68 -6.61 1.15
N SER A 263 -13.34 -6.60 1.22
CA SER A 263 -12.52 -7.82 1.05
C SER A 263 -12.81 -8.86 2.14
N MET A 264 -13.01 -8.42 3.40
CA MET A 264 -13.40 -9.32 4.49
C MET A 264 -14.78 -9.96 4.26
N VAL A 265 -15.76 -9.18 3.82
CA VAL A 265 -17.11 -9.70 3.49
C VAL A 265 -17.04 -10.73 2.36
N LEU A 266 -16.29 -10.44 1.31
CA LEU A 266 -16.13 -11.37 0.17
C LEU A 266 -15.41 -12.66 0.58
N THR A 267 -14.37 -12.56 1.40
CA THR A 267 -13.69 -13.75 1.93
C THR A 267 -14.64 -14.62 2.74
N ARG A 268 -15.47 -14.01 3.61
CA ARG A 268 -16.51 -14.75 4.34
C ARG A 268 -17.54 -15.41 3.40
N PHE A 269 -17.88 -14.75 2.31
CA PHE A 269 -18.77 -15.34 1.32
C PHE A 269 -18.15 -16.57 0.65
N VAL A 270 -16.85 -16.53 0.31
CA VAL A 270 -16.13 -17.66 -0.28
C VAL A 270 -16.02 -18.85 0.67
N THR A 271 -16.01 -18.65 2.00
CA THR A 271 -15.99 -19.77 2.96
C THR A 271 -17.17 -20.72 2.83
N SER A 272 -18.30 -20.28 2.24
CA SER A 272 -19.47 -21.15 1.98
C SER A 272 -19.21 -22.25 0.94
N TRP A 273 -18.16 -22.13 0.14
CA TRP A 273 -17.70 -23.16 -0.83
C TRP A 273 -16.64 -24.10 -0.27
N GLY A 274 -16.28 -23.98 1.00
CA GLY A 274 -15.33 -24.85 1.67
C GLY A 274 -13.90 -24.30 1.76
N ASP A 275 -13.06 -25.05 2.48
CA ASP A 275 -11.69 -24.63 2.80
C ASP A 275 -10.77 -24.57 1.57
N ALA A 276 -10.99 -25.45 0.59
CA ALA A 276 -10.25 -25.45 -0.67
C ALA A 276 -10.45 -24.13 -1.44
N ALA A 277 -11.67 -23.63 -1.52
CA ALA A 277 -11.98 -22.36 -2.18
C ALA A 277 -11.28 -21.16 -1.50
N VAL A 278 -11.22 -21.18 -0.17
CA VAL A 278 -10.49 -20.16 0.62
C VAL A 278 -8.99 -20.24 0.35
N ALA A 279 -8.43 -21.47 0.30
CA ALA A 279 -7.01 -21.69 0.00
C ALA A 279 -6.67 -21.20 -1.41
N VAL A 280 -7.50 -21.52 -2.41
CA VAL A 280 -7.37 -21.01 -3.79
C VAL A 280 -7.36 -19.51 -3.85
N GLN A 281 -8.32 -18.85 -3.22
CA GLN A 281 -8.40 -17.38 -3.21
C GLN A 281 -7.19 -16.75 -2.51
N ARG A 282 -6.71 -17.36 -1.43
CA ARG A 282 -5.55 -16.85 -0.67
C ARG A 282 -4.26 -16.96 -1.46
N VAL A 283 -3.98 -18.11 -2.04
CA VAL A 283 -2.79 -18.34 -2.87
C VAL A 283 -2.86 -17.53 -4.15
N GLY A 284 -4.00 -17.54 -4.84
CA GLY A 284 -4.22 -16.77 -6.05
C GLY A 284 -4.07 -15.27 -5.82
N GLY A 285 -4.63 -14.74 -4.72
CA GLY A 285 -4.46 -13.35 -4.32
C GLY A 285 -3.02 -12.98 -4.00
N GLN A 286 -2.22 -13.91 -3.46
CA GLN A 286 -0.80 -13.69 -3.24
C GLN A 286 -0.01 -13.60 -4.56
N ILE A 287 -0.36 -14.43 -5.54
CA ILE A 287 0.22 -14.36 -6.90
C ILE A 287 -0.16 -13.04 -7.58
N GLU A 288 -1.43 -12.65 -7.53
CA GLU A 288 -1.94 -11.39 -8.06
C GLU A 288 -1.27 -10.17 -7.40
N SER A 289 -0.91 -10.26 -6.12
CA SER A 289 -0.32 -9.15 -5.37
C SER A 289 0.96 -8.60 -6.00
N LEU A 290 1.75 -9.42 -6.68
CA LEU A 290 2.94 -8.99 -7.40
C LEU A 290 2.60 -7.97 -8.51
N SER A 291 1.47 -8.14 -9.16
CA SER A 291 1.01 -7.22 -10.21
C SER A 291 0.48 -5.91 -9.64
N TRP A 292 -0.47 -5.98 -8.72
CA TRP A 292 -1.09 -4.76 -8.20
C TRP A 292 -0.17 -3.94 -7.29
N MET A 293 0.76 -4.56 -6.55
CA MET A 293 1.77 -3.82 -5.78
C MET A 293 2.73 -3.05 -6.70
N THR A 294 3.10 -3.65 -7.82
CA THR A 294 3.89 -2.98 -8.87
C THR A 294 3.14 -1.79 -9.44
N ALA A 295 1.86 -1.97 -9.80
CA ALA A 295 1.01 -0.90 -10.33
C ALA A 295 0.77 0.22 -9.28
N GLN A 296 0.59 -0.11 -8.01
CA GLN A 296 0.46 0.86 -6.92
C GLN A 296 1.76 1.66 -6.70
N GLY A 297 2.92 0.99 -6.78
CA GLY A 297 4.22 1.65 -6.74
C GLY A 297 4.38 2.66 -7.87
N PHE A 298 3.97 2.31 -9.09
CA PHE A 298 3.95 3.22 -10.23
C PHE A 298 2.95 4.36 -10.02
N GLY A 299 1.76 4.08 -9.47
CA GLY A 299 0.77 5.08 -9.06
C GLY A 299 1.33 6.12 -8.08
N THR A 300 2.19 5.69 -7.15
CA THR A 300 2.88 6.60 -6.22
C THR A 300 3.89 7.51 -6.94
N ALA A 301 4.58 7.00 -7.95
CA ALA A 301 5.50 7.79 -8.77
C ALA A 301 4.77 8.84 -9.62
N ILE A 302 3.68 8.45 -10.29
CA ILE A 302 2.89 9.38 -11.10
C ILE A 302 2.18 10.42 -10.23
N ASN A 303 1.83 10.10 -8.97
CA ASN A 303 1.31 11.06 -8.00
C ASN A 303 2.30 12.21 -7.78
N ALA A 304 3.56 11.91 -7.47
CA ALA A 304 4.59 12.92 -7.24
C ALA A 304 4.88 13.72 -8.52
N PHE A 305 4.98 13.05 -9.68
CA PHE A 305 5.19 13.69 -10.98
C PHE A 305 4.04 14.66 -11.31
N THR A 306 2.80 14.20 -11.19
CA THR A 306 1.61 15.01 -11.44
C THR A 306 1.52 16.17 -10.46
N GLY A 307 1.76 15.94 -9.16
CA GLY A 307 1.72 16.97 -8.13
C GLY A 307 2.70 18.10 -8.38
N GLN A 308 3.97 17.79 -8.70
CA GLN A 308 4.96 18.82 -9.00
C GLN A 308 4.64 19.58 -10.30
N ASN A 309 4.27 18.91 -11.38
CA ASN A 309 3.94 19.55 -12.65
C ASN A 309 2.65 20.37 -12.56
N TYR A 310 1.63 19.90 -11.84
CA TYR A 310 0.42 20.65 -11.53
C TYR A 310 0.74 21.90 -10.72
N GLY A 311 1.56 21.76 -9.69
CA GLY A 311 2.02 22.91 -8.88
C GLY A 311 2.78 23.95 -9.68
N ALA A 312 3.59 23.52 -10.65
CA ALA A 312 4.33 24.39 -11.56
C ALA A 312 3.46 24.99 -12.67
N GLY A 313 2.20 24.57 -12.82
CA GLY A 313 1.32 25.00 -13.90
C GLY A 313 1.61 24.36 -15.26
N ASN A 314 2.42 23.29 -15.29
CA ASN A 314 2.81 22.57 -16.53
C ASN A 314 1.79 21.51 -16.92
N PHE A 315 0.55 21.95 -17.28
CA PHE A 315 -0.55 21.03 -17.58
C PHE A 315 -0.31 20.15 -18.80
N ASP A 316 0.39 20.66 -19.82
CA ASP A 316 0.77 19.88 -21.01
C ASP A 316 1.69 18.71 -20.63
N ARG A 317 2.61 18.96 -19.70
CA ARG A 317 3.49 17.91 -19.20
C ARG A 317 2.73 16.91 -18.34
N VAL A 318 1.75 17.33 -17.55
CA VAL A 318 0.82 16.44 -16.83
C VAL A 318 0.09 15.54 -17.82
N LYS A 319 -0.48 16.10 -18.90
CA LYS A 319 -1.22 15.36 -19.92
C LYS A 319 -0.33 14.35 -20.66
N LYS A 320 0.83 14.81 -21.14
CA LYS A 320 1.81 13.92 -21.80
C LYS A 320 2.33 12.85 -20.87
N GLY A 321 2.60 13.21 -19.60
CA GLY A 321 3.04 12.27 -18.57
C GLY A 321 2.02 11.17 -18.29
N TYR A 322 0.75 11.51 -18.20
CA TYR A 322 -0.31 10.53 -18.04
C TYR A 322 -0.42 9.57 -19.22
N HIS A 323 -0.36 10.05 -20.47
CA HIS A 323 -0.42 9.17 -21.63
C HIS A 323 0.76 8.20 -21.68
N GLN A 324 1.98 8.68 -21.40
CA GLN A 324 3.16 7.81 -21.36
C GLN A 324 3.10 6.82 -20.20
N ALA A 325 2.62 7.25 -19.04
CA ALA A 325 2.37 6.37 -17.90
C ALA A 325 1.32 5.29 -18.22
N ALA A 326 0.23 5.67 -18.89
CA ALA A 326 -0.81 4.74 -19.31
C ALA A 326 -0.28 3.69 -20.30
N LEU A 327 0.58 4.07 -21.24
CA LEU A 327 1.22 3.13 -22.17
C LEU A 327 2.14 2.14 -21.45
N ILE A 328 2.93 2.61 -20.47
CA ILE A 328 3.81 1.75 -19.67
C ILE A 328 2.95 0.76 -18.85
N MET A 329 1.90 1.25 -18.19
CA MET A 329 1.02 0.42 -17.37
C MET A 329 0.14 -0.52 -18.20
N LEU A 330 -0.24 -0.11 -19.40
CA LEU A 330 -0.90 -0.99 -20.37
C LEU A 330 0.02 -2.16 -20.77
N GLY A 331 1.27 -1.87 -21.09
CA GLY A 331 2.27 -2.90 -21.41
C GLY A 331 2.50 -3.86 -20.25
N TRP A 332 2.64 -3.35 -19.03
CA TRP A 332 2.76 -4.18 -17.82
C TRP A 332 1.50 -5.02 -17.57
N GLY A 333 0.33 -4.40 -17.65
CA GLY A 333 -0.94 -5.08 -17.46
C GLY A 333 -1.22 -6.15 -18.51
N LEU A 334 -0.87 -5.94 -19.78
CA LEU A 334 -0.94 -6.96 -20.83
C LEU A 334 0.03 -8.12 -20.57
N PHE A 335 1.23 -7.82 -20.10
CA PHE A 335 2.21 -8.85 -19.72
C PHE A 335 1.67 -9.71 -18.57
N THR A 336 1.17 -9.10 -17.50
CA THR A 336 0.62 -9.83 -16.34
C THR A 336 -0.67 -10.57 -16.70
N THR A 337 -1.54 -9.99 -17.52
CA THR A 337 -2.72 -10.67 -18.08
C THR A 337 -2.31 -11.94 -18.84
N ALA A 338 -1.37 -11.83 -19.77
CA ALA A 338 -0.88 -12.99 -20.53
C ALA A 338 -0.24 -14.05 -19.63
N LEU A 339 0.56 -13.59 -18.66
CA LEU A 339 1.23 -14.48 -17.69
C LEU A 339 0.22 -15.26 -16.85
N LEU A 340 -0.81 -14.61 -16.31
CA LEU A 340 -1.81 -15.25 -15.45
C LEU A 340 -2.79 -16.12 -16.24
N ILE A 341 -3.09 -15.80 -17.50
CA ILE A 341 -4.00 -16.62 -18.33
C ILE A 341 -3.27 -17.85 -18.88
N ILE A 342 -2.08 -17.66 -19.46
CA ILE A 342 -1.33 -18.73 -20.11
C ILE A 342 -0.61 -19.60 -19.07
N GLY A 343 0.02 -18.94 -18.09
CA GLY A 343 0.79 -19.59 -17.01
C GLY A 343 -0.03 -20.02 -15.80
N ALA A 344 -1.36 -19.98 -15.82
CA ALA A 344 -2.22 -20.19 -14.67
C ALA A 344 -1.91 -21.49 -13.89
N ALA A 345 -1.96 -22.62 -14.57
CA ALA A 345 -1.74 -23.93 -13.93
C ALA A 345 -0.28 -24.12 -13.45
N PRO A 346 0.76 -23.88 -14.28
CA PRO A 346 2.14 -24.02 -13.82
C PRO A 346 2.52 -23.05 -12.70
N ILE A 347 1.98 -21.82 -12.69
CA ILE A 347 2.25 -20.87 -11.61
C ILE A 347 1.57 -21.32 -10.31
N PHE A 348 0.32 -21.78 -10.39
CA PHE A 348 -0.41 -22.22 -9.21
C PHE A 348 0.20 -23.50 -8.60
N SER A 349 0.69 -24.43 -9.46
CA SER A 349 1.34 -25.69 -9.04
C SER A 349 2.66 -25.48 -8.26
N ILE A 350 3.26 -24.30 -8.32
CA ILE A 350 4.44 -23.98 -7.48
C ILE A 350 4.06 -23.95 -5.99
N PHE A 351 2.82 -23.56 -5.67
CA PHE A 351 2.35 -23.36 -4.30
C PHE A 351 1.53 -24.54 -3.75
N ILE A 352 0.76 -25.21 -4.62
CA ILE A 352 -0.13 -26.31 -4.25
C ILE A 352 0.07 -27.45 -5.24
N HIS A 353 0.08 -28.70 -4.74
CA HIS A 353 0.40 -29.89 -5.53
C HIS A 353 -0.82 -30.80 -5.76
N GLU A 354 -1.98 -30.47 -5.19
CA GLU A 354 -3.22 -31.21 -5.34
C GLU A 354 -3.89 -30.89 -6.69
N PRO A 355 -4.08 -31.90 -7.60
CA PRO A 355 -4.55 -31.66 -8.97
C PRO A 355 -5.88 -30.90 -9.06
N ASP A 356 -6.85 -31.23 -8.18
CA ASP A 356 -8.17 -30.61 -8.17
C ASP A 356 -8.10 -29.14 -7.76
N VAL A 357 -7.26 -28.83 -6.75
CA VAL A 357 -7.05 -27.46 -6.26
C VAL A 357 -6.27 -26.64 -7.29
N ILE A 358 -5.33 -27.26 -8.04
CA ILE A 358 -4.61 -26.61 -9.14
C ILE A 358 -5.58 -26.21 -10.26
N ALA A 359 -6.53 -27.09 -10.61
CA ALA A 359 -7.51 -26.81 -11.67
C ALA A 359 -8.41 -25.61 -11.29
N GLU A 360 -8.87 -25.57 -10.04
CA GLU A 360 -9.66 -24.46 -9.51
C GLU A 360 -8.85 -23.16 -9.40
N GLY A 361 -7.61 -23.25 -8.92
CA GLY A 361 -6.67 -22.13 -8.83
C GLY A 361 -6.28 -21.56 -10.20
N ALA A 362 -6.13 -22.42 -11.20
CA ALA A 362 -5.92 -21.99 -12.59
C ALA A 362 -7.14 -21.24 -13.14
N SER A 363 -8.35 -21.66 -12.78
CA SER A 363 -9.59 -20.95 -13.14
C SER A 363 -9.63 -19.57 -12.48
N TYR A 364 -9.29 -19.49 -11.18
CA TYR A 364 -9.14 -18.22 -10.47
C TYR A 364 -8.19 -17.26 -11.17
N LEU A 365 -6.95 -17.73 -11.44
CA LEU A 365 -5.92 -16.89 -12.06
C LEU A 365 -6.31 -16.43 -13.47
N ARG A 366 -7.00 -17.26 -14.25
CA ARG A 366 -7.51 -16.85 -15.58
C ARG A 366 -8.58 -15.78 -15.47
N ILE A 367 -9.53 -15.92 -14.54
CA ILE A 367 -10.61 -14.96 -14.33
C ILE A 367 -10.04 -13.61 -13.87
N ILE A 368 -9.15 -13.62 -12.88
CA ILE A 368 -8.50 -12.39 -12.40
C ILE A 368 -7.54 -11.83 -13.45
N GLY A 369 -6.82 -12.68 -14.18
CA GLY A 369 -5.94 -12.26 -15.25
C GLY A 369 -6.60 -11.35 -16.30
N VAL A 370 -7.89 -11.55 -16.59
CA VAL A 370 -8.64 -10.71 -17.53
C VAL A 370 -8.71 -9.25 -17.08
N CYS A 371 -8.75 -8.98 -15.78
CA CYS A 371 -8.88 -7.62 -15.28
C CYS A 371 -7.55 -6.90 -14.97
N GLU A 372 -6.41 -7.60 -15.02
CA GLU A 372 -5.11 -7.07 -14.62
C GLU A 372 -4.72 -5.78 -15.35
N MET A 373 -4.91 -5.75 -16.67
CA MET A 373 -4.64 -4.58 -17.48
C MET A 373 -5.45 -3.36 -17.00
N PHE A 374 -6.73 -3.57 -16.71
CA PHE A 374 -7.63 -2.50 -16.24
C PHE A 374 -7.29 -2.06 -14.82
N MET A 375 -6.89 -2.99 -13.95
CA MET A 375 -6.46 -2.71 -12.59
C MET A 375 -5.15 -1.89 -12.59
N CYS A 376 -4.20 -2.19 -13.45
CA CYS A 376 -2.98 -1.39 -13.60
C CYS A 376 -3.29 0.06 -14.01
N ILE A 377 -4.22 0.27 -14.95
CA ILE A 377 -4.68 1.61 -15.36
C ILE A 377 -5.43 2.31 -14.21
N GLU A 378 -6.28 1.59 -13.48
CA GLU A 378 -6.98 2.12 -12.30
C GLU A 378 -5.99 2.68 -11.27
N LEU A 379 -5.06 1.84 -10.78
CA LEU A 379 -4.14 2.21 -9.69
C LEU A 379 -3.23 3.38 -10.10
N MET A 380 -2.74 3.38 -11.32
CA MET A 380 -1.97 4.48 -11.88
C MET A 380 -2.80 5.77 -11.95
N THR A 381 -4.05 5.69 -12.40
CA THR A 381 -4.93 6.87 -12.55
C THR A 381 -5.34 7.44 -11.19
N VAL A 382 -5.61 6.59 -10.19
CA VAL A 382 -5.83 7.01 -8.79
C VAL A 382 -4.63 7.81 -8.28
N GLY A 383 -3.41 7.34 -8.56
CA GLY A 383 -2.18 8.07 -8.23
C GLY A 383 -2.12 9.44 -8.91
N ALA A 384 -2.41 9.52 -10.20
CA ALA A 384 -2.41 10.76 -10.97
C ALA A 384 -3.49 11.75 -10.47
N MET A 385 -4.71 11.28 -10.19
CA MET A 385 -5.79 12.09 -9.61
C MET A 385 -5.40 12.65 -8.23
N SER A 386 -4.79 11.82 -7.40
CA SER A 386 -4.30 12.23 -6.09
C SER A 386 -3.24 13.32 -6.20
N GLY A 387 -2.33 13.24 -7.18
CA GLY A 387 -1.35 14.29 -7.47
C GLY A 387 -1.97 15.64 -7.83
N LEU A 388 -3.13 15.64 -8.51
CA LEU A 388 -3.94 16.85 -8.75
C LEU A 388 -4.66 17.35 -7.49
N GLY A 389 -4.67 16.59 -6.39
CA GLY A 389 -5.47 16.87 -5.20
C GLY A 389 -6.94 16.44 -5.31
N LYS A 390 -7.28 15.62 -6.34
CA LYS A 390 -8.62 15.13 -6.63
C LYS A 390 -8.90 13.77 -5.96
N THR A 391 -8.51 13.66 -4.69
CA THR A 391 -8.64 12.40 -3.94
C THR A 391 -10.09 12.05 -3.64
N MET A 392 -10.97 13.03 -3.42
CA MET A 392 -12.38 12.78 -3.15
C MET A 392 -13.05 12.09 -4.34
N GLU A 393 -12.85 12.62 -5.55
CA GLU A 393 -13.41 12.05 -6.77
C GLU A 393 -12.87 10.64 -7.02
N ALA A 394 -11.56 10.45 -6.81
CA ALA A 394 -10.94 9.12 -6.93
C ALA A 394 -11.54 8.13 -5.93
N SER A 395 -11.65 8.52 -4.66
CA SER A 395 -12.17 7.66 -3.61
C SER A 395 -13.64 7.30 -3.82
N VAL A 396 -14.48 8.26 -4.24
CA VAL A 396 -15.89 7.98 -4.53
C VAL A 396 -16.03 6.94 -5.66
N ILE A 397 -15.30 7.11 -6.76
CA ILE A 397 -15.32 6.15 -7.87
C ILE A 397 -14.86 4.76 -7.39
N THR A 398 -13.74 4.69 -6.65
CA THR A 398 -13.21 3.42 -6.14
C THR A 398 -14.20 2.76 -5.17
N VAL A 399 -14.72 3.50 -4.18
CA VAL A 399 -15.63 2.95 -3.16
C VAL A 399 -16.91 2.42 -3.79
N VAL A 400 -17.56 3.20 -4.66
CA VAL A 400 -18.82 2.80 -5.31
C VAL A 400 -18.63 1.56 -6.16
N LEU A 401 -17.60 1.55 -7.03
CA LEU A 401 -17.37 0.42 -7.94
C LEU A 401 -16.81 -0.81 -7.21
N THR A 402 -16.09 -0.63 -6.09
CA THR A 402 -15.67 -1.77 -5.26
C THR A 402 -16.82 -2.33 -4.44
N ALA A 403 -17.72 -1.48 -3.93
CA ALA A 403 -18.94 -1.93 -3.23
C ALA A 403 -19.84 -2.77 -4.12
N MET A 404 -19.88 -2.53 -5.44
CA MET A 404 -20.60 -3.36 -6.40
C MET A 404 -20.14 -4.82 -6.42
N ARG A 405 -18.95 -5.14 -5.91
CA ARG A 405 -18.46 -6.52 -5.79
C ARG A 405 -19.39 -7.39 -4.96
N ILE A 406 -19.98 -6.85 -3.89
CA ILE A 406 -20.84 -7.63 -2.98
C ILE A 406 -22.12 -8.08 -3.71
N PRO A 407 -22.98 -7.18 -4.26
CA PRO A 407 -24.17 -7.63 -4.97
C PRO A 407 -23.85 -8.47 -6.22
N LEU A 408 -22.78 -8.16 -6.97
CA LEU A 408 -22.36 -8.97 -8.10
C LEU A 408 -21.92 -10.37 -7.66
N ALA A 409 -21.19 -10.51 -6.57
CA ALA A 409 -20.76 -11.81 -6.04
C ALA A 409 -21.96 -12.64 -5.60
N VAL A 410 -22.98 -12.03 -4.97
CA VAL A 410 -24.23 -12.71 -4.59
C VAL A 410 -25.01 -13.15 -5.84
N ILE A 411 -25.18 -12.27 -6.80
CA ILE A 411 -25.93 -12.57 -8.02
C ILE A 411 -25.24 -13.67 -8.83
N LEU A 412 -23.95 -13.49 -9.16
CA LEU A 412 -23.20 -14.41 -10.00
C LEU A 412 -22.88 -15.73 -9.29
N GLY A 413 -22.64 -15.70 -7.97
CA GLY A 413 -22.43 -16.89 -7.15
C GLY A 413 -23.65 -17.82 -7.06
N ASN A 414 -24.87 -17.26 -7.20
CA ASN A 414 -26.11 -18.03 -7.24
C ASN A 414 -26.48 -18.51 -8.65
N THR A 415 -25.67 -18.26 -9.67
CA THR A 415 -25.84 -18.79 -11.03
C THR A 415 -25.10 -20.11 -11.21
N ALA A 416 -25.16 -20.71 -12.40
CA ALA A 416 -24.38 -21.89 -12.77
C ALA A 416 -22.84 -21.69 -12.67
N LEU A 417 -22.38 -20.45 -12.50
CA LEU A 417 -20.97 -20.11 -12.31
C LEU A 417 -20.45 -20.47 -10.89
N GLY A 418 -21.33 -20.51 -9.88
CA GLY A 418 -20.95 -20.81 -8.51
C GLY A 418 -19.80 -19.95 -8.00
N LEU A 419 -18.73 -20.58 -7.48
CA LEU A 419 -17.54 -19.89 -6.97
C LEU A 419 -16.85 -19.01 -8.04
N ASN A 420 -16.78 -19.47 -9.28
CA ASN A 420 -16.26 -18.66 -10.39
C ASN A 420 -17.03 -17.37 -10.58
N GLY A 421 -18.33 -17.35 -10.29
CA GLY A 421 -19.16 -16.13 -10.32
C GLY A 421 -18.70 -15.08 -9.32
N VAL A 422 -18.25 -15.49 -8.13
CA VAL A 422 -17.70 -14.59 -7.13
C VAL A 422 -16.40 -13.95 -7.66
N TRP A 423 -15.52 -14.72 -8.27
CA TRP A 423 -14.28 -14.21 -8.85
C TRP A 423 -14.53 -13.31 -10.07
N TRP A 424 -15.54 -13.63 -10.89
CA TRP A 424 -15.98 -12.73 -11.96
C TRP A 424 -16.50 -11.40 -11.43
N ALA A 425 -17.13 -11.35 -10.26
CA ALA A 425 -17.56 -10.10 -9.64
C ALA A 425 -16.35 -9.19 -9.31
N LEU A 426 -15.22 -9.78 -8.88
CA LEU A 426 -13.96 -9.04 -8.67
C LEU A 426 -13.45 -8.45 -10.00
N SER A 427 -13.38 -9.29 -11.03
CA SER A 427 -12.87 -8.90 -12.36
C SER A 427 -13.74 -7.83 -13.01
N ILE A 428 -15.06 -7.98 -13.02
CA ILE A 428 -16.01 -7.00 -13.60
C ILE A 428 -15.87 -5.66 -12.89
N SER A 429 -15.79 -5.65 -11.57
CA SER A 429 -15.56 -4.42 -10.79
C SER A 429 -14.25 -3.73 -11.19
N SER A 430 -13.15 -4.49 -11.30
CA SER A 430 -11.85 -3.93 -11.67
C SER A 430 -11.80 -3.43 -13.12
N ILE A 431 -12.41 -4.14 -14.05
CA ILE A 431 -12.57 -3.69 -15.44
C ILE A 431 -13.35 -2.37 -15.48
N SER A 432 -14.51 -2.32 -14.78
CA SER A 432 -15.34 -1.12 -14.72
C SER A 432 -14.57 0.07 -14.13
N LYS A 433 -13.79 -0.15 -13.06
CA LYS A 433 -12.96 0.90 -12.47
C LYS A 433 -11.90 1.41 -13.45
N GLY A 434 -11.17 0.53 -14.11
CA GLY A 434 -10.14 0.91 -15.07
C GLY A 434 -10.70 1.78 -16.20
N ILE A 435 -11.85 1.39 -16.77
CA ILE A 435 -12.54 2.14 -17.83
C ILE A 435 -13.03 3.51 -17.33
N VAL A 436 -13.74 3.52 -16.19
CA VAL A 436 -14.31 4.76 -15.63
C VAL A 436 -13.21 5.74 -15.26
N PHE A 437 -12.12 5.28 -14.61
CA PHE A 437 -10.99 6.14 -14.26
C PHE A 437 -10.31 6.72 -15.47
N PHE A 438 -10.05 5.92 -16.51
CA PHE A 438 -9.42 6.39 -17.73
C PHE A 438 -10.26 7.48 -18.41
N ILE A 439 -11.56 7.23 -18.61
CA ILE A 439 -12.47 8.18 -19.26
C ILE A 439 -12.62 9.45 -18.40
N TYR A 440 -12.80 9.30 -17.08
CA TYR A 440 -12.94 10.44 -16.18
C TYR A 440 -11.72 11.34 -16.18
N TYR A 441 -10.53 10.75 -16.05
CA TYR A 441 -9.28 11.50 -16.02
C TYR A 441 -8.98 12.21 -17.34
N MET A 442 -9.23 11.56 -18.48
CA MET A 442 -9.11 12.17 -19.79
C MET A 442 -10.02 13.39 -19.96
N ARG A 443 -11.27 13.29 -19.50
CA ARG A 443 -12.20 14.43 -19.49
C ARG A 443 -11.71 15.56 -18.58
N LEU A 444 -11.15 15.21 -17.43
CA LEU A 444 -10.60 16.16 -16.46
C LEU A 444 -9.42 16.93 -17.08
N LEU A 445 -8.46 16.24 -17.68
CA LEU A 445 -7.30 16.85 -18.35
C LEU A 445 -7.71 17.80 -19.47
N ASN A 446 -8.67 17.40 -20.31
CA ASN A 446 -9.16 18.24 -21.39
C ASN A 446 -9.84 19.54 -20.89
N ARG A 447 -10.49 19.50 -19.70
CA ARG A 447 -11.03 20.71 -19.06
C ARG A 447 -9.93 21.68 -18.59
N TYR A 448 -8.81 21.15 -18.09
CA TYR A 448 -7.69 22.00 -17.67
C TYR A 448 -6.98 22.66 -18.86
N THR A 449 -6.88 21.99 -20.01
CA THR A 449 -6.28 22.56 -21.23
C THR A 449 -7.14 23.66 -21.84
N ARG A 450 -8.48 23.44 -21.96
CA ARG A 450 -9.43 24.42 -22.54
C ARG A 450 -9.62 25.71 -21.70
N ARG A 451 -9.32 25.70 -20.44
CA ARG A 451 -9.44 26.91 -19.57
C ARG A 451 -8.26 27.87 -19.75
N ARG A 452 -7.27 27.53 -20.54
CA ARG A 452 -6.10 28.36 -20.85
C ARG A 452 -6.12 28.94 -22.26
N GLU A 453 -6.89 28.36 -23.16
CA GLU A 453 -7.28 28.97 -24.44
C GLU A 453 -8.42 30.01 -24.20
#